data_8929304b74f624922bedc2dfa2badf60
#
_entry.id   8929304b74f624922bedc2dfa2badf60
#
_cell.length_a   1.000
_cell.length_b   1.000
_cell.length_c   1.000
_cell.angle_alpha   90.00
_cell.angle_beta   90.00
_cell.angle_gamma   90.00
#
_symmetry.space_group_name_H-M   'P 1'
#
loop_
_entity.id
_entity.type
_entity.pdbx_description
1 polymer ?
#
loop_
_entity_poly.entity_id
_entity_poly.type
_entity_poly.pdbx_seq_one_letter_code
_entity_poly.pdbx_strand_id
1 'polypeptide(L)'
;MATKLFFPLDAGKVSWNSEIKHTWTVSEFVSASGERKTISSQILPKITFMLNFPCLSRYEVDELLSFYAKTKGSWRPFYYKDYEDFHVQDKILTKTDDGVYIATIEHGGFVEEPEQIDNVTVYVDGKKTDKFSVLNNRIVVNKEGVDVRFDYEFYYKVYFSDEILVKQLFDDVYAVSLTLTVAR
;
A
#
# COMPACT_ATOMS: atom_id res chain seq x y z
N MET A 1 -13.43 -8.79 -15.79
CA MET A 1 -12.50 -8.02 -14.92
C MET A 1 -12.58 -8.59 -13.53
N ALA A 2 -11.45 -8.89 -12.89
CA ALA A 2 -11.46 -9.33 -11.50
C ALA A 2 -11.89 -8.15 -10.60
N THR A 3 -12.86 -8.38 -9.73
CA THR A 3 -13.31 -7.34 -8.77
C THR A 3 -12.16 -6.99 -7.84
N LYS A 4 -11.81 -5.71 -7.77
CA LYS A 4 -10.82 -5.21 -6.81
C LYS A 4 -11.35 -5.40 -5.39
N LEU A 5 -10.51 -5.90 -4.50
CA LEU A 5 -10.83 -6.09 -3.09
C LEU A 5 -10.06 -5.03 -2.30
N PHE A 6 -10.74 -4.38 -1.38
CA PHE A 6 -10.16 -3.40 -0.45
C PHE A 6 -10.28 -3.92 0.97
N PHE A 7 -9.29 -3.61 1.80
CA PHE A 7 -9.29 -3.97 3.21
C PHE A 7 -10.53 -3.36 3.90
N PRO A 8 -11.29 -4.15 4.68
CA PRO A 8 -12.64 -3.72 5.09
C PRO A 8 -12.64 -2.77 6.29
N LEU A 9 -11.62 -2.82 7.16
CA LEU A 9 -11.60 -2.03 8.37
C LEU A 9 -11.04 -0.62 8.11
N ASP A 10 -11.54 0.34 8.88
CA ASP A 10 -11.02 1.70 8.88
C ASP A 10 -9.58 1.72 9.40
N ALA A 11 -8.71 2.36 8.64
CA ALA A 11 -7.31 2.55 8.99
C ALA A 11 -7.13 3.32 10.33
N GLY A 12 -8.06 4.19 10.70
CA GLY A 12 -8.03 4.93 11.97
C GLY A 12 -8.20 4.05 13.22
N LYS A 13 -8.52 2.75 13.07
CA LYS A 13 -8.63 1.78 14.18
C LYS A 13 -7.34 1.02 14.46
N VAL A 14 -6.33 1.21 13.64
CA VAL A 14 -5.00 0.60 13.84
C VAL A 14 -4.35 1.21 15.07
N SER A 15 -3.79 0.37 15.92
CA SER A 15 -3.11 0.81 17.13
C SER A 15 -1.74 1.41 16.83
N TRP A 16 -1.29 2.37 17.65
CA TRP A 16 0.04 2.98 17.60
C TRP A 16 1.20 1.99 17.79
N ASN A 17 0.94 0.79 18.33
CA ASN A 17 1.93 -0.28 18.44
C ASN A 17 1.95 -1.22 17.21
N SER A 18 1.35 -0.82 16.10
CA SER A 18 1.52 -1.50 14.82
C SER A 18 2.90 -1.20 14.26
N GLU A 19 3.46 -2.13 13.50
CA GLU A 19 4.83 -2.05 13.03
C GLU A 19 4.88 -2.20 11.51
N ILE A 20 5.79 -1.45 10.88
CA ILE A 20 6.14 -1.61 9.46
C ILE A 20 7.56 -2.15 9.39
N LYS A 21 7.73 -3.31 8.77
CA LYS A 21 9.02 -3.96 8.64
C LYS A 21 9.50 -3.94 7.19
N HIS A 22 10.68 -3.37 6.97
CA HIS A 22 11.40 -3.44 5.69
C HIS A 22 12.47 -4.51 5.76
N THR A 23 12.46 -5.46 4.83
CA THR A 23 13.40 -6.59 4.84
C THR A 23 14.05 -6.75 3.47
N TRP A 24 15.38 -6.88 3.47
CA TRP A 24 16.16 -7.24 2.30
C TRP A 24 16.61 -8.70 2.40
N THR A 25 16.44 -9.47 1.34
CA THR A 25 16.98 -10.82 1.23
C THR A 25 18.33 -10.73 0.54
N VAL A 26 19.39 -11.01 1.27
CA VAL A 26 20.76 -11.02 0.77
C VAL A 26 21.31 -12.43 0.90
N SER A 27 21.77 -13.00 -0.20
CA SER A 27 22.54 -14.26 -0.20
C SER A 27 24.02 -13.93 0.00
N GLU A 28 24.65 -14.61 0.95
CA GLU A 28 26.05 -14.46 1.28
C GLU A 28 26.83 -15.71 0.95
N PHE A 29 27.98 -15.53 0.34
CA PHE A 29 28.95 -16.58 0.08
C PHE A 29 30.31 -16.14 0.65
N VAL A 30 30.90 -17.01 1.47
CA VAL A 30 32.26 -16.81 2.00
C VAL A 30 33.17 -17.87 1.38
N SER A 31 34.24 -17.43 0.69
CA SER A 31 35.24 -18.33 0.10
C SER A 31 36.13 -18.95 1.18
N ALA A 32 36.84 -20.01 0.84
CA ALA A 32 37.83 -20.63 1.74
C ALA A 32 38.97 -19.68 2.15
N SER A 33 39.23 -18.63 1.36
CA SER A 33 40.17 -17.56 1.67
C SER A 33 39.61 -16.48 2.60
N GLY A 34 38.34 -16.57 3.03
CA GLY A 34 37.67 -15.58 3.87
C GLY A 34 37.08 -14.41 3.09
N GLU A 35 37.12 -14.40 1.77
CA GLU A 35 36.51 -13.35 0.96
C GLU A 35 34.98 -13.49 0.97
N ARG A 36 34.27 -12.41 1.33
CA ARG A 36 32.82 -12.35 1.40
C ARG A 36 32.23 -11.75 0.11
N LYS A 37 31.32 -12.48 -0.53
CA LYS A 37 30.52 -11.98 -1.66
C LYS A 37 29.04 -12.01 -1.28
N THR A 38 28.36 -10.91 -1.56
CA THR A 38 26.92 -10.76 -1.28
C THR A 38 26.16 -10.48 -2.57
N ILE A 39 24.99 -11.09 -2.72
CA ILE A 39 24.12 -10.89 -3.86
C ILE A 39 22.70 -10.61 -3.32
N SER A 40 22.09 -9.52 -3.78
CA SER A 40 20.67 -9.27 -3.58
C SER A 40 19.97 -9.31 -4.93
N SER A 41 18.90 -10.09 -5.03
CA SER A 41 18.03 -10.13 -6.20
C SER A 41 16.87 -9.14 -6.12
N GLN A 42 16.74 -8.45 -4.99
CA GLN A 42 15.66 -7.50 -4.76
C GLN A 42 16.07 -6.09 -5.17
N ILE A 43 15.22 -5.41 -5.94
CA ILE A 43 15.35 -3.99 -6.30
C ILE A 43 14.75 -3.12 -5.20
N LEU A 44 13.69 -3.60 -4.54
CA LEU A 44 12.97 -2.92 -3.47
C LEU A 44 12.86 -3.82 -2.24
N PRO A 45 12.83 -3.26 -1.01
CA PRO A 45 12.68 -4.05 0.20
C PRO A 45 11.30 -4.71 0.25
N LYS A 46 11.21 -5.91 0.83
CA LYS A 46 9.93 -6.50 1.19
C LYS A 46 9.33 -5.69 2.35
N ILE A 47 8.14 -5.16 2.16
CA ILE A 47 7.39 -4.43 3.18
C ILE A 47 6.36 -5.36 3.82
N THR A 48 6.33 -5.37 5.14
CA THR A 48 5.39 -6.15 5.94
C THR A 48 4.78 -5.23 6.99
N PHE A 49 3.45 -5.16 7.03
CA PHE A 49 2.67 -4.44 8.02
C PHE A 49 2.20 -5.42 9.10
N MET A 50 2.60 -5.20 10.34
CA MET A 50 2.10 -5.93 11.50
C MET A 50 1.08 -5.04 12.21
N LEU A 51 -0.20 -5.29 11.94
CA LEU A 51 -1.31 -4.46 12.37
C LEU A 51 -1.96 -5.01 13.63
N ASN A 52 -2.18 -4.12 14.60
CA ASN A 52 -2.87 -4.42 15.82
C ASN A 52 -4.11 -3.53 15.95
N PHE A 53 -5.25 -4.16 16.14
CA PHE A 53 -6.53 -3.52 16.38
C PHE A 53 -6.93 -3.80 17.83
N PRO A 54 -6.83 -2.81 18.74
CA PRO A 54 -7.00 -3.03 20.17
C PRO A 54 -8.45 -3.16 20.60
N CYS A 55 -9.39 -2.67 19.78
CA CYS A 55 -10.79 -2.59 20.14
C CYS A 55 -11.66 -2.67 18.89
N LEU A 56 -12.13 -3.87 18.58
CA LEU A 56 -13.11 -4.12 17.51
C LEU A 56 -14.39 -4.70 18.12
N SER A 57 -15.53 -4.34 17.56
CA SER A 57 -16.81 -4.95 17.85
C SER A 57 -16.91 -6.35 17.19
N ARG A 58 -17.86 -7.15 17.63
CA ARG A 58 -18.14 -8.46 17.02
C ARG A 58 -18.43 -8.35 15.52
N TYR A 59 -19.19 -7.34 15.12
CA TYR A 59 -19.53 -7.11 13.73
C TYR A 59 -18.26 -6.90 12.86
N GLU A 60 -17.32 -6.08 13.33
CA GLU A 60 -16.07 -5.80 12.60
C GLU A 60 -15.15 -7.01 12.53
N VAL A 61 -15.13 -7.83 13.59
CA VAL A 61 -14.39 -9.10 13.58
C VAL A 61 -14.99 -10.05 12.55
N ASP A 62 -16.32 -10.19 12.51
CA ASP A 62 -17.02 -11.05 11.56
C ASP A 62 -16.83 -10.56 10.11
N GLU A 63 -16.82 -9.25 9.88
CA GLU A 63 -16.49 -8.63 8.59
C GLU A 63 -15.06 -8.97 8.14
N LEU A 64 -14.07 -8.81 9.05
CA LEU A 64 -12.69 -9.14 8.77
C LEU A 64 -12.47 -10.62 8.49
N LEU A 65 -13.08 -11.53 9.27
CA LEU A 65 -12.99 -12.97 9.05
C LEU A 65 -13.68 -13.40 7.75
N SER A 66 -14.80 -12.77 7.41
CA SER A 66 -15.48 -12.98 6.12
C SER A 66 -14.58 -12.53 4.96
N PHE A 67 -13.90 -11.41 5.11
CA PHE A 67 -12.94 -10.92 4.12
C PHE A 67 -11.73 -11.86 3.99
N TYR A 68 -11.18 -12.34 5.10
CA TYR A 68 -10.09 -13.32 5.13
C TYR A 68 -10.48 -14.63 4.42
N ALA A 69 -11.70 -15.11 4.65
CA ALA A 69 -12.23 -16.28 3.94
C ALA A 69 -12.39 -16.00 2.43
N LYS A 70 -12.85 -14.80 2.04
CA LYS A 70 -13.00 -14.39 0.63
C LYS A 70 -11.65 -14.28 -0.09
N THR A 71 -10.60 -13.84 0.58
CA THR A 71 -9.23 -13.81 0.04
C THR A 71 -8.56 -15.18 0.10
N LYS A 72 -9.11 -16.15 0.83
CA LYS A 72 -8.51 -17.46 1.12
C LYS A 72 -7.12 -17.33 1.74
N GLY A 73 -7.04 -16.50 2.78
CA GLY A 73 -5.77 -16.17 3.43
C GLY A 73 -4.82 -15.46 2.46
N SER A 74 -3.64 -16.04 2.24
CA SER A 74 -2.58 -15.47 1.38
C SER A 74 -2.81 -15.66 -0.14
N TRP A 75 -3.92 -16.27 -0.56
CA TRP A 75 -4.14 -16.63 -1.97
C TRP A 75 -4.43 -15.43 -2.87
N ARG A 76 -5.32 -14.52 -2.43
CA ARG A 76 -5.76 -13.37 -3.24
C ARG A 76 -5.24 -12.09 -2.67
N PRO A 77 -4.49 -11.28 -3.44
CA PRO A 77 -4.10 -9.95 -3.02
C PRO A 77 -5.30 -9.01 -2.98
N PHE A 78 -5.18 -7.99 -2.16
CA PHE A 78 -6.16 -6.92 -2.01
C PHE A 78 -5.44 -5.58 -1.79
N TYR A 79 -6.19 -4.48 -1.77
CA TYR A 79 -5.67 -3.14 -1.57
C TYR A 79 -5.82 -2.72 -0.12
N TYR A 80 -4.71 -2.28 0.47
CA TYR A 80 -4.61 -1.75 1.82
C TYR A 80 -4.11 -0.31 1.76
N LYS A 81 -4.79 0.60 2.46
CA LYS A 81 -4.36 1.98 2.66
C LYS A 81 -3.64 2.07 3.99
N ASP A 82 -2.37 2.41 3.99
CA ASP A 82 -1.65 2.67 5.22
C ASP A 82 -2.14 3.97 5.85
N TYR A 83 -2.39 3.97 7.15
CA TYR A 83 -2.91 5.14 7.84
C TYR A 83 -1.88 6.28 7.93
N GLU A 84 -0.61 5.95 8.08
CA GLU A 84 0.46 6.94 8.25
C GLU A 84 1.01 7.44 6.93
N ASP A 85 1.00 6.60 5.90
CA ASP A 85 1.63 6.87 4.61
C ASP A 85 0.74 6.42 3.45
N PHE A 86 -0.23 7.24 3.11
CA PHE A 86 -1.19 6.97 2.03
C PHE A 86 -1.40 8.14 1.09
N HIS A 87 -0.78 9.30 1.36
CA HIS A 87 -1.10 10.53 0.68
C HIS A 87 0.14 11.23 0.13
N VAL A 88 0.09 11.56 -1.14
CA VAL A 88 1.12 12.34 -1.85
C VAL A 88 0.56 13.70 -2.19
N GLN A 89 1.31 14.77 -1.90
CA GLN A 89 0.93 16.15 -2.15
C GLN A 89 1.95 16.87 -3.02
N ASP A 90 1.44 17.78 -3.86
CA ASP A 90 2.24 18.70 -4.68
C ASP A 90 3.35 18.00 -5.51
N LYS A 91 3.06 16.76 -5.95
CA LYS A 91 4.04 15.94 -6.67
C LYS A 91 4.06 16.31 -8.17
N ILE A 92 5.27 16.52 -8.68
CA ILE A 92 5.51 16.56 -10.12
C ILE A 92 5.77 15.14 -10.59
N LEU A 93 4.94 14.64 -11.51
CA LEU A 93 5.07 13.30 -12.07
C LEU A 93 5.76 13.33 -13.43
N THR A 94 6.44 12.24 -13.75
CA THR A 94 7.05 12.07 -15.07
C THR A 94 5.95 11.86 -16.12
N LYS A 95 5.95 12.68 -17.16
CA LYS A 95 5.09 12.54 -18.32
C LYS A 95 5.60 11.39 -19.18
N THR A 96 4.75 10.39 -19.43
CA THR A 96 5.12 9.21 -20.23
C THR A 96 4.76 9.41 -21.70
N ASP A 97 3.56 9.95 -21.95
CA ASP A 97 3.02 10.27 -23.27
C ASP A 97 2.29 11.60 -23.19
N ASP A 98 1.78 12.11 -24.31
CA ASP A 98 1.01 13.36 -24.31
C ASP A 98 -0.17 13.31 -23.34
N GLY A 99 -0.04 14.08 -22.25
CA GLY A 99 -1.03 14.18 -21.20
C GLY A 99 -1.12 12.99 -20.26
N VAL A 100 -0.26 11.95 -20.38
CA VAL A 100 -0.28 10.76 -19.51
C VAL A 100 0.81 10.83 -18.47
N TYR A 101 0.43 10.69 -17.21
CA TYR A 101 1.31 10.69 -16.05
C TYR A 101 1.13 9.41 -15.25
N ILE A 102 2.23 8.87 -14.72
CA ILE A 102 2.22 7.69 -13.85
C ILE A 102 2.43 8.15 -12.41
N ALA A 103 1.51 7.77 -11.53
CA ALA A 103 1.64 8.03 -10.11
C ALA A 103 2.84 7.29 -9.52
N THR A 104 3.63 7.97 -8.70
CA THR A 104 4.81 7.40 -8.05
C THR A 104 4.83 7.79 -6.57
N ILE A 105 5.22 6.86 -5.73
CA ILE A 105 5.48 7.08 -4.30
C ILE A 105 6.99 7.01 -4.06
N GLU A 106 7.47 7.74 -3.06
CA GLU A 106 8.89 7.80 -2.76
C GLU A 106 9.12 7.56 -1.27
N HIS A 107 9.88 6.52 -0.97
CA HIS A 107 10.24 6.14 0.40
C HIS A 107 11.75 6.00 0.52
N GLY A 108 12.39 6.88 1.31
CA GLY A 108 13.82 6.78 1.61
C GLY A 108 14.73 6.72 0.36
N GLY A 109 14.36 7.41 -0.71
CA GLY A 109 15.09 7.43 -1.97
C GLY A 109 14.72 6.32 -2.97
N PHE A 110 13.74 5.47 -2.62
CA PHE A 110 13.18 4.48 -3.55
C PHE A 110 11.89 5.02 -4.15
N VAL A 111 11.78 4.94 -5.46
CA VAL A 111 10.58 5.32 -6.21
C VAL A 111 9.84 4.06 -6.63
N GLU A 112 8.57 3.99 -6.29
CA GLU A 112 7.66 2.90 -6.65
C GLU A 112 6.44 3.43 -7.39
N GLU A 113 5.84 2.58 -8.22
CA GLU A 113 4.57 2.85 -8.88
C GLU A 113 3.47 2.10 -8.13
N PRO A 114 2.55 2.78 -7.40
CA PRO A 114 1.42 2.10 -6.77
C PRO A 114 0.49 1.55 -7.87
N GLU A 115 -0.10 0.38 -7.65
CA GLU A 115 -1.04 -0.20 -8.63
C GLU A 115 -2.42 0.49 -8.60
N GLN A 116 -2.75 1.17 -7.51
CA GLN A 116 -4.05 1.82 -7.31
C GLN A 116 -3.88 3.15 -6.59
N ILE A 117 -4.51 4.18 -7.16
CA ILE A 117 -4.64 5.50 -6.54
C ILE A 117 -6.12 5.91 -6.46
N ASP A 118 -6.42 6.87 -5.59
CA ASP A 118 -7.75 7.45 -5.39
C ASP A 118 -7.64 8.92 -4.99
N ASN A 119 -8.77 9.62 -4.87
CA ASN A 119 -8.87 11.01 -4.43
C ASN A 119 -7.90 11.96 -5.17
N VAL A 120 -7.75 11.75 -6.48
CA VAL A 120 -6.80 12.51 -7.30
C VAL A 120 -7.27 13.96 -7.47
N THR A 121 -6.38 14.90 -7.21
CA THR A 121 -6.54 16.31 -7.54
C THR A 121 -5.40 16.73 -8.47
N VAL A 122 -5.73 17.42 -9.55
CA VAL A 122 -4.75 17.89 -10.54
C VAL A 122 -4.73 19.41 -10.57
N TYR A 123 -3.53 19.97 -10.52
CA TYR A 123 -3.28 21.41 -10.68
C TYR A 123 -2.49 21.62 -11.97
N VAL A 124 -2.94 22.56 -12.79
CA VAL A 124 -2.26 22.99 -14.01
C VAL A 124 -1.99 24.49 -13.88
N ASP A 125 -0.72 24.87 -13.91
CA ASP A 125 -0.25 26.25 -13.68
C ASP A 125 -0.85 26.85 -12.40
N GLY A 126 -0.84 26.07 -11.31
CA GLY A 126 -1.34 26.46 -9.98
C GLY A 126 -2.87 26.48 -9.84
N LYS A 127 -3.63 26.09 -10.86
CA LYS A 127 -5.11 26.07 -10.82
C LYS A 127 -5.64 24.64 -10.87
N LYS A 128 -6.52 24.31 -9.93
CA LYS A 128 -7.24 23.02 -9.93
C LYS A 128 -8.02 22.83 -11.21
N THR A 129 -7.97 21.63 -11.77
CA THR A 129 -8.70 21.24 -12.98
C THR A 129 -9.46 19.94 -12.78
N ASP A 130 -10.65 19.85 -13.40
CA ASP A 130 -11.44 18.62 -13.44
C ASP A 130 -11.31 17.89 -14.79
N LYS A 131 -10.45 18.41 -15.69
CA LYS A 131 -10.23 17.86 -17.04
C LYS A 131 -9.15 16.77 -17.02
N PHE A 132 -9.41 15.72 -16.26
CA PHE A 132 -8.54 14.55 -16.21
C PHE A 132 -9.35 13.27 -16.05
N SER A 133 -8.72 12.14 -16.28
CA SER A 133 -9.25 10.80 -15.98
C SER A 133 -8.19 9.94 -15.33
N VAL A 134 -8.62 9.01 -14.49
CA VAL A 134 -7.74 8.11 -13.75
C VAL A 134 -8.04 6.67 -14.11
N LEU A 135 -7.01 5.91 -14.42
CA LEU A 135 -7.09 4.47 -14.65
C LEU A 135 -5.97 3.76 -13.89
N ASN A 136 -6.33 3.13 -12.77
CA ASN A 136 -5.41 2.51 -11.82
C ASN A 136 -4.42 3.55 -11.25
N ASN A 137 -3.15 3.55 -11.71
CA ASN A 137 -2.10 4.50 -11.33
C ASN A 137 -1.76 5.52 -12.44
N ARG A 138 -2.52 5.52 -13.54
CA ARG A 138 -2.32 6.45 -14.65
C ARG A 138 -3.30 7.58 -14.58
N ILE A 139 -2.81 8.80 -14.72
CA ILE A 139 -3.59 10.02 -14.74
C ILE A 139 -3.44 10.63 -16.14
N VAL A 140 -4.55 10.77 -16.84
CA VAL A 140 -4.59 11.42 -18.15
C VAL A 140 -5.15 12.82 -17.98
N VAL A 141 -4.34 13.82 -18.28
CA VAL A 141 -4.73 15.23 -18.15
C VAL A 141 -5.05 15.79 -19.55
N ASN A 142 -6.30 16.19 -19.74
CA ASN A 142 -6.81 16.73 -21.01
C ASN A 142 -6.70 18.27 -21.07
N LYS A 143 -5.67 18.82 -20.45
CA LYS A 143 -5.40 20.25 -20.43
C LYS A 143 -3.90 20.49 -20.57
N GLU A 144 -3.51 21.33 -21.50
CA GLU A 144 -2.13 21.74 -21.66
C GLU A 144 -1.72 22.75 -20.57
N GLY A 145 -0.49 22.63 -20.08
CA GLY A 145 0.13 23.52 -19.11
C GLY A 145 1.61 23.20 -18.96
N VAL A 146 2.34 24.15 -18.41
CA VAL A 146 3.80 23.99 -18.21
C VAL A 146 4.10 23.33 -16.86
N ASP A 147 3.36 23.71 -15.80
CA ASP A 147 3.50 23.14 -14.46
C ASP A 147 2.25 22.32 -14.11
N VAL A 148 2.41 20.99 -14.04
CA VAL A 148 1.33 20.07 -13.69
C VAL A 148 1.70 19.35 -12.40
N ARG A 149 0.87 19.53 -11.37
CA ARG A 149 1.08 18.95 -10.05
C ARG A 149 -0.11 18.12 -9.62
N PHE A 150 0.15 17.16 -8.76
CA PHE A 150 -0.77 16.11 -8.40
C PHE A 150 -0.81 15.90 -6.90
N ASP A 151 -2.05 15.82 -6.35
CA ASP A 151 -2.31 15.24 -5.05
C ASP A 151 -3.10 13.95 -5.25
N TYR A 152 -2.78 12.89 -4.55
CA TYR A 152 -3.50 11.63 -4.62
C TYR A 152 -3.25 10.78 -3.38
N GLU A 153 -4.19 9.89 -3.13
CA GLU A 153 -4.05 8.82 -2.17
C GLU A 153 -3.67 7.54 -2.90
N PHE A 154 -2.89 6.68 -2.25
CA PHE A 154 -2.45 5.43 -2.85
C PHE A 154 -2.73 4.24 -1.94
N TYR A 155 -2.73 3.07 -2.54
CA TYR A 155 -2.94 1.80 -1.87
C TYR A 155 -1.78 0.87 -2.15
N TYR A 156 -1.36 0.16 -1.10
CA TYR A 156 -0.49 -1.00 -1.24
C TYR A 156 -1.31 -2.21 -1.68
N LYS A 157 -0.82 -2.92 -2.68
CA LYS A 157 -1.35 -4.24 -2.98
C LYS A 157 -0.70 -5.23 -2.03
N VAL A 158 -1.48 -5.89 -1.20
CA VAL A 158 -1.00 -6.76 -0.13
C VAL A 158 -1.72 -8.10 -0.12
N TYR A 159 -1.16 -9.07 0.61
CA TYR A 159 -1.84 -10.30 0.98
C TYR A 159 -1.61 -10.59 2.46
N PHE A 160 -2.49 -11.37 3.07
CA PHE A 160 -2.27 -11.86 4.43
C PHE A 160 -1.06 -12.79 4.45
N SER A 161 -0.12 -12.55 5.34
CA SER A 161 1.11 -13.36 5.46
C SER A 161 0.94 -14.53 6.41
N ASP A 162 0.18 -14.31 7.47
CA ASP A 162 -0.04 -15.21 8.57
C ASP A 162 -1.53 -15.35 8.90
N GLU A 163 -1.83 -16.11 9.94
CA GLU A 163 -3.15 -16.22 10.52
C GLU A 163 -3.61 -14.90 11.15
N ILE A 164 -4.92 -14.74 11.30
CA ILE A 164 -5.51 -13.65 12.06
C ILE A 164 -5.71 -14.13 13.50
N LEU A 165 -5.09 -13.43 14.45
CA LEU A 165 -5.26 -13.70 15.87
C LEU A 165 -6.37 -12.81 16.43
N VAL A 166 -7.43 -13.43 16.93
CA VAL A 166 -8.58 -12.76 17.56
C VAL A 166 -8.59 -13.11 19.04
N LYS A 167 -8.54 -12.09 19.90
CA LYS A 167 -8.62 -12.23 21.35
C LYS A 167 -9.81 -11.45 21.88
N GLN A 168 -10.75 -12.14 22.53
CA GLN A 168 -11.83 -11.47 23.23
C GLN A 168 -11.29 -10.84 24.53
N LEU A 169 -11.56 -9.56 24.72
CA LEU A 169 -11.17 -8.80 25.92
C LEU A 169 -12.31 -8.69 26.93
N PHE A 170 -13.49 -8.34 26.43
CA PHE A 170 -14.75 -8.19 27.19
C PHE A 170 -15.91 -8.68 26.33
N ASP A 171 -17.12 -8.53 26.84
CA ASP A 171 -18.31 -8.77 26.06
C ASP A 171 -18.34 -7.81 24.85
N ASP A 172 -18.48 -8.36 23.66
CA ASP A 172 -18.50 -7.66 22.37
C ASP A 172 -17.27 -6.76 22.06
N VAL A 173 -16.14 -6.95 22.76
CA VAL A 173 -14.89 -6.22 22.51
C VAL A 173 -13.73 -7.19 22.27
N TYR A 174 -13.07 -7.00 21.13
CA TYR A 174 -12.00 -7.89 20.65
C TYR A 174 -10.74 -7.12 20.29
N ALA A 175 -9.59 -7.72 20.59
CA ALA A 175 -8.31 -7.32 20.02
C ALA A 175 -7.97 -8.27 18.87
N VAL A 176 -7.49 -7.70 17.77
CA VAL A 176 -7.09 -8.47 16.58
C VAL A 176 -5.69 -8.09 16.17
N SER A 177 -4.86 -9.08 15.88
CA SER A 177 -3.54 -8.91 15.28
C SER A 177 -3.45 -9.67 13.97
N LEU A 178 -2.87 -9.05 12.96
CA LEU A 178 -2.68 -9.65 11.64
C LEU A 178 -1.44 -9.08 10.95
N THR A 179 -0.93 -9.81 9.98
CA THR A 179 0.25 -9.42 9.21
C THR A 179 -0.09 -9.37 7.73
N LEU A 180 0.25 -8.25 7.09
CA LEU A 180 0.10 -8.06 5.65
C LEU A 180 1.48 -7.92 5.01
N THR A 181 1.67 -8.53 3.84
CA THR A 181 2.89 -8.36 3.05
C THR A 181 2.56 -7.73 1.70
N VAL A 182 3.35 -6.75 1.30
CA VAL A 182 3.21 -6.12 -0.02
C VAL A 182 3.52 -7.13 -1.12
N ALA A 183 2.59 -7.27 -2.06
CA ALA A 183 2.74 -8.08 -3.26
C ALA A 183 3.52 -7.28 -4.32
N ARG A 184 4.65 -7.80 -4.75
CA ARG A 184 5.51 -7.23 -5.80
C ARG A 184 5.82 -8.29 -6.84
#